data_1f515c8b69ba1731b85d1a544f4e06e7
#
_entry.id   1f515c8b69ba1731b85d1a544f4e06e7
#
_cell.length_a   1.000
_cell.length_b   1.000
_cell.length_c   1.000
_cell.angle_alpha   90.00
_cell.angle_beta   90.00
_cell.angle_gamma   90.00
#
_symmetry.space_group_name_H-M   'P 1'
#
loop_
_entity.id
_entity.type
_entity.pdbx_description
1 polymer ?
#
loop_
_entity_poly.entity_id
_entity_poly.type
_entity_poly.pdbx_seq_one_letter_code
_entity_poly.pdbx_strand_id
1 'polypeptide(L)'
;MHTTTTMDSEHVRLLSDEATQCLLNKAGTSSSTQGGWMMIATILIEAWDLYAIAFVLIFIKTDFNPTAAQLGLATAAVQGGALIGALLGGVFADRFGRKKVFIGTMVLFIVLAIAQAFVRDIWDLIILRLLIGIPLGSDISNGYAYIMESMSKGKREQMGSRWQFMFGLGEVFSIIVITLMYVTGMDHSLLWRVALALGAVPAAILLFGRLDLPETPLSLLQRGQFVKAKQVSKQLFNDPLDMLPNQDQKLSKPKLSDFLQVIWADPIKRRATIFAWISNACQGAEFTAWAFYLPVILVLSGVGVSESGSILGTNLVTALIFCLATVSGYVAPLMLPKIGHRGVAMWGFGLAFFGLVLGGFAIQNDWKILIVVGACILMWGHYWDASNGMTIASMVAPTRFRATAAGFGYVFVKAAAFFGAFVFPLLSEALGKAGATFAVSILSLIGFLAAKFILPELYGYVEAEKKA
;
A
#
# COMPACT_ATOMS: atom_id res chain seq x y z
N MET A 1 45.60 -13.55 -28.71
CA MET A 1 44.21 -13.74 -29.22
C MET A 1 43.38 -14.31 -28.08
N HIS A 2 42.69 -13.49 -27.31
CA HIS A 2 41.70 -13.93 -26.35
C HIS A 2 40.38 -14.10 -27.10
N THR A 3 40.04 -15.34 -27.37
CA THR A 3 38.71 -15.74 -27.84
C THR A 3 37.71 -15.41 -26.71
N THR A 4 37.09 -14.28 -26.78
CA THR A 4 35.86 -13.95 -26.01
C THR A 4 34.76 -14.87 -26.55
N THR A 5 34.63 -16.05 -25.96
CA THR A 5 33.46 -16.92 -26.16
C THR A 5 32.27 -16.15 -25.63
N THR A 6 31.49 -15.55 -26.51
CA THR A 6 30.16 -15.01 -26.15
C THR A 6 29.34 -16.21 -25.69
N MET A 7 29.13 -16.32 -24.37
CA MET A 7 28.21 -17.31 -23.82
C MET A 7 26.85 -17.12 -24.48
N ASP A 8 26.24 -18.24 -24.86
CA ASP A 8 24.90 -18.23 -25.45
C ASP A 8 23.91 -17.50 -24.49
N SER A 9 23.11 -16.63 -25.05
CA SER A 9 22.15 -15.82 -24.28
C SER A 9 21.18 -16.66 -23.43
N GLU A 10 20.92 -17.91 -23.85
CA GLU A 10 20.10 -18.86 -23.13
C GLU A 10 20.84 -19.45 -21.92
N HIS A 11 22.10 -19.80 -22.06
CA HIS A 11 22.92 -20.28 -20.95
C HIS A 11 23.10 -19.22 -19.86
N VAL A 12 23.29 -17.95 -20.23
CA VAL A 12 23.39 -16.83 -19.29
C VAL A 12 22.08 -16.59 -18.54
N ARG A 13 20.96 -16.81 -19.22
CA ARG A 13 19.64 -16.76 -18.56
C ARG A 13 19.48 -17.87 -17.52
N LEU A 14 19.85 -19.10 -17.86
CA LEU A 14 19.80 -20.22 -16.91
C LEU A 14 20.63 -19.95 -15.67
N LEU A 15 21.87 -19.44 -15.83
CA LEU A 15 22.71 -19.05 -14.70
C LEU A 15 22.10 -17.92 -13.85
N SER A 16 21.46 -16.95 -14.49
CA SER A 16 20.74 -15.88 -13.79
C SER A 16 19.53 -16.39 -12.99
N ASP A 17 18.80 -17.36 -13.56
CA ASP A 17 17.65 -17.97 -12.90
C ASP A 17 18.10 -18.86 -11.73
N GLU A 18 19.18 -19.63 -11.89
CA GLU A 18 19.79 -20.43 -10.82
C GLU A 18 20.30 -19.55 -9.67
N ALA A 19 21.03 -18.47 -9.97
CA ALA A 19 21.47 -17.48 -8.99
C ALA A 19 20.28 -16.85 -8.25
N THR A 20 19.21 -16.58 -8.97
CA THR A 20 17.95 -16.06 -8.38
C THR A 20 17.37 -17.05 -7.37
N GLN A 21 17.25 -18.33 -7.72
CA GLN A 21 16.74 -19.36 -6.82
C GLN A 21 17.65 -19.55 -5.60
N CYS A 22 18.97 -19.53 -5.80
CA CYS A 22 19.94 -19.59 -4.71
C CYS A 22 19.67 -18.45 -3.69
N LEU A 23 19.55 -17.21 -4.14
CA LEU A 23 19.35 -16.05 -3.26
C LEU A 23 17.99 -16.07 -2.55
N LEU A 24 16.93 -16.49 -3.23
CA LEU A 24 15.58 -16.54 -2.64
C LEU A 24 15.49 -17.51 -1.46
N ASN A 25 16.36 -18.51 -1.39
CA ASN A 25 16.41 -19.50 -0.31
C ASN A 25 17.40 -19.14 0.81
N LYS A 26 18.25 -18.12 0.62
CA LYS A 26 19.25 -17.71 1.62
C LYS A 26 18.69 -16.74 2.67
N ALA A 27 19.29 -16.78 3.86
CA ALA A 27 19.03 -15.81 4.91
C ALA A 27 19.65 -14.45 4.54
N GLY A 28 18.85 -13.39 4.63
CA GLY A 28 19.35 -12.03 4.46
C GLY A 28 20.11 -11.52 5.68
N THR A 29 21.04 -10.59 5.46
CA THR A 29 21.81 -9.89 6.49
C THR A 29 20.96 -8.83 7.21
N SER A 30 21.54 -8.13 8.20
CA SER A 30 20.93 -6.96 8.84
C SER A 30 20.61 -5.84 7.84
N SER A 31 21.47 -5.61 6.85
CA SER A 31 21.22 -4.63 5.76
C SER A 31 19.97 -4.96 4.94
N SER A 32 19.71 -6.24 4.69
CA SER A 32 18.48 -6.72 4.04
C SER A 32 17.23 -6.35 4.85
N THR A 33 17.28 -6.57 6.17
CA THR A 33 16.16 -6.24 7.07
C THR A 33 15.94 -4.73 7.19
N GLN A 34 17.02 -3.93 7.29
CA GLN A 34 16.97 -2.48 7.31
C GLN A 34 16.34 -1.93 6.02
N GLY A 35 16.76 -2.46 4.86
CA GLY A 35 16.16 -2.10 3.58
C GLY A 35 14.66 -2.37 3.53
N GLY A 36 14.20 -3.51 4.06
CA GLY A 36 12.78 -3.85 4.18
C GLY A 36 11.99 -2.82 4.99
N TRP A 37 12.50 -2.40 6.16
CA TRP A 37 11.86 -1.37 6.98
C TRP A 37 11.82 -0.02 6.28
N MET A 38 12.89 0.39 5.59
CA MET A 38 12.92 1.64 4.81
C MET A 38 11.90 1.64 3.66
N MET A 39 11.64 0.47 3.06
CA MET A 39 10.64 0.36 1.99
C MET A 39 9.22 0.44 2.55
N ILE A 40 8.92 -0.29 3.64
CA ILE A 40 7.58 -0.28 4.20
C ILE A 40 7.23 1.06 4.86
N ALA A 41 8.22 1.82 5.32
CA ALA A 41 8.01 3.14 5.95
C ALA A 41 7.40 4.19 5.01
N THR A 42 7.45 4.01 3.67
CA THR A 42 6.75 4.90 2.73
C THR A 42 5.25 4.90 2.96
N ILE A 43 4.71 3.81 3.45
CA ILE A 43 3.28 3.68 3.73
C ILE A 43 2.81 4.70 4.78
N LEU A 44 3.68 5.06 5.72
CA LEU A 44 3.41 6.14 6.69
C LEU A 44 3.18 7.49 5.98
N ILE A 45 3.95 7.77 4.91
CA ILE A 45 3.81 9.00 4.12
C ILE A 45 2.47 9.00 3.36
N GLU A 46 2.10 7.87 2.78
CA GLU A 46 0.81 7.73 2.10
C GLU A 46 -0.35 7.95 3.08
N ALA A 47 -0.30 7.30 4.25
CA ALA A 47 -1.32 7.47 5.27
C ALA A 47 -1.40 8.92 5.77
N TRP A 48 -0.25 9.58 6.00
CA TRP A 48 -0.20 11.01 6.31
C TRP A 48 -0.93 11.84 5.25
N ASP A 49 -0.57 11.67 3.97
CA ASP A 49 -1.13 12.48 2.88
C ASP A 49 -2.64 12.29 2.75
N LEU A 50 -3.13 11.06 2.91
CA LEU A 50 -4.56 10.74 2.85
C LEU A 50 -5.34 11.33 4.02
N TYR A 51 -4.81 11.20 5.25
CA TYR A 51 -5.52 11.66 6.44
C TYR A 51 -5.34 13.15 6.72
N ALA A 52 -4.20 13.73 6.34
CA ALA A 52 -4.01 15.16 6.47
C ALA A 52 -5.13 15.94 5.77
N ILE A 53 -5.44 15.61 4.51
CA ILE A 53 -6.53 16.30 3.81
C ILE A 53 -7.91 16.02 4.45
N ALA A 54 -8.16 14.79 4.91
CA ALA A 54 -9.44 14.42 5.52
C ALA A 54 -9.76 15.29 6.75
N PHE A 55 -8.76 15.55 7.59
CA PHE A 55 -8.93 16.37 8.80
C PHE A 55 -8.98 17.87 8.53
N VAL A 56 -8.30 18.36 7.49
CA VAL A 56 -8.29 19.79 7.16
C VAL A 56 -9.34 20.21 6.13
N LEU A 57 -10.15 19.26 5.66
CA LEU A 57 -11.13 19.49 4.60
C LEU A 57 -12.13 20.60 4.92
N ILE A 58 -12.51 20.72 6.21
CA ILE A 58 -13.42 21.75 6.68
C ILE A 58 -12.81 23.15 6.50
N PHE A 59 -11.51 23.31 6.71
CA PHE A 59 -10.79 24.59 6.55
C PHE A 59 -10.63 24.95 5.09
N ILE A 60 -10.32 23.96 4.22
CA ILE A 60 -10.27 24.14 2.76
C ILE A 60 -11.64 24.59 2.23
N LYS A 61 -12.72 24.01 2.78
CA LYS A 61 -14.08 24.41 2.41
C LYS A 61 -14.37 25.88 2.78
N THR A 62 -13.86 26.34 3.90
CA THR A 62 -14.04 27.74 4.34
C THR A 62 -13.24 28.70 3.47
N ASP A 63 -12.01 28.36 3.08
CA ASP A 63 -11.12 29.23 2.31
C ASP A 63 -11.54 29.38 0.84
N PHE A 64 -11.91 28.26 0.19
CA PHE A 64 -12.17 28.26 -1.25
C PHE A 64 -13.65 28.15 -1.64
N ASN A 65 -14.53 27.89 -0.66
CA ASN A 65 -15.96 27.66 -0.89
C ASN A 65 -16.26 26.73 -2.10
N PRO A 66 -15.61 25.56 -2.18
CA PRO A 66 -15.74 24.65 -3.32
C PRO A 66 -17.14 24.02 -3.37
N THR A 67 -17.55 23.65 -4.58
CA THR A 67 -18.72 22.77 -4.77
C THR A 67 -18.44 21.38 -4.16
N ALA A 68 -19.51 20.62 -3.85
CA ALA A 68 -19.38 19.26 -3.33
C ALA A 68 -18.57 18.36 -4.28
N ALA A 69 -18.74 18.53 -5.60
CA ALA A 69 -17.98 17.80 -6.61
C ALA A 69 -16.48 18.14 -6.58
N GLN A 70 -16.14 19.44 -6.46
CA GLN A 70 -14.73 19.86 -6.35
C GLN A 70 -14.08 19.34 -5.07
N LEU A 71 -14.81 19.36 -3.95
CA LEU A 71 -14.32 18.83 -2.68
C LEU A 71 -14.08 17.31 -2.77
N GLY A 72 -15.01 16.58 -3.37
CA GLY A 72 -14.87 15.16 -3.65
C GLY A 72 -13.67 14.87 -4.56
N LEU A 73 -13.47 15.66 -5.61
CA LEU A 73 -12.31 15.54 -6.48
C LEU A 73 -10.99 15.82 -5.75
N ALA A 74 -10.93 16.85 -4.90
CA ALA A 74 -9.73 17.16 -4.13
C ALA A 74 -9.29 16.00 -3.22
N THR A 75 -10.24 15.25 -2.66
CA THR A 75 -9.95 14.05 -1.86
C THR A 75 -9.62 12.83 -2.71
N ALA A 76 -10.33 12.60 -3.80
CA ALA A 76 -10.19 11.42 -4.65
C ALA A 76 -8.99 11.50 -5.63
N ALA A 77 -8.55 12.71 -6.02
CA ALA A 77 -7.55 12.91 -7.08
C ALA A 77 -6.23 12.18 -6.82
N VAL A 78 -5.77 12.11 -5.55
CA VAL A 78 -4.56 11.38 -5.18
C VAL A 78 -4.67 9.89 -5.49
N GLN A 79 -5.84 9.30 -5.33
CA GLN A 79 -6.08 7.89 -5.65
C GLN A 79 -5.99 7.65 -7.17
N GLY A 80 -6.53 8.57 -7.97
CA GLY A 80 -6.37 8.55 -9.43
C GLY A 80 -4.91 8.66 -9.87
N GLY A 81 -4.15 9.57 -9.27
CA GLY A 81 -2.71 9.70 -9.49
C GLY A 81 -1.95 8.44 -9.07
N ALA A 82 -2.28 7.85 -7.92
CA ALA A 82 -1.63 6.65 -7.42
C ALA A 82 -1.92 5.42 -8.31
N LEU A 83 -3.09 5.34 -8.93
CA LEU A 83 -3.40 4.33 -9.93
C LEU A 83 -2.46 4.42 -11.14
N ILE A 84 -2.28 5.64 -11.69
CA ILE A 84 -1.35 5.89 -12.80
C ILE A 84 0.09 5.55 -12.37
N GLY A 85 0.48 6.01 -11.17
CA GLY A 85 1.79 5.77 -10.59
C GLY A 85 2.09 4.29 -10.37
N ALA A 86 1.13 3.51 -9.92
CA ALA A 86 1.29 2.07 -9.70
C ALA A 86 1.58 1.31 -11.00
N LEU A 87 0.90 1.66 -12.09
CA LEU A 87 1.14 1.07 -13.41
C LEU A 87 2.52 1.45 -13.96
N LEU A 88 2.81 2.75 -13.98
CA LEU A 88 4.06 3.26 -14.56
C LEU A 88 5.27 2.89 -13.70
N GLY A 89 5.15 2.98 -12.37
CA GLY A 89 6.21 2.72 -11.42
C GLY A 89 6.73 1.29 -11.46
N GLY A 90 5.85 0.30 -11.56
CA GLY A 90 6.23 -1.10 -11.71
C GLY A 90 7.07 -1.33 -12.98
N VAL A 91 6.59 -0.81 -14.12
CA VAL A 91 7.29 -0.94 -15.41
C VAL A 91 8.63 -0.18 -15.41
N PHE A 92 8.66 1.03 -14.84
CA PHE A 92 9.91 1.80 -14.74
C PHE A 92 10.91 1.14 -13.80
N ALA A 93 10.46 0.57 -12.68
CA ALA A 93 11.31 -0.11 -11.74
C ALA A 93 11.95 -1.38 -12.34
N ASP A 94 11.19 -2.16 -13.09
CA ASP A 94 11.72 -3.32 -13.81
C ASP A 94 12.71 -2.91 -14.94
N ARG A 95 12.53 -1.72 -15.52
CA ARG A 95 13.36 -1.24 -16.62
C ARG A 95 14.62 -0.50 -16.16
N PHE A 96 14.52 0.39 -15.18
CA PHE A 96 15.59 1.32 -14.77
C PHE A 96 16.27 0.92 -13.47
N GLY A 97 15.64 0.03 -12.69
CA GLY A 97 16.08 -0.42 -11.37
C GLY A 97 15.29 0.23 -10.23
N ARG A 98 15.26 -0.49 -9.12
CA ARG A 98 14.46 -0.12 -7.96
C ARG A 98 14.93 1.19 -7.32
N LYS A 99 16.24 1.31 -7.07
CA LYS A 99 16.85 2.47 -6.39
C LYS A 99 16.60 3.78 -7.12
N LYS A 100 16.75 3.82 -8.44
CA LYS A 100 16.57 5.06 -9.22
C LYS A 100 15.13 5.55 -9.16
N VAL A 101 14.17 4.64 -9.25
CA VAL A 101 12.76 4.98 -9.17
C VAL A 101 12.42 5.50 -7.77
N PHE A 102 12.90 4.87 -6.70
CA PHE A 102 12.70 5.34 -5.32
C PHE A 102 13.18 6.77 -5.07
N ILE A 103 14.38 7.08 -5.54
CA ILE A 103 14.93 8.43 -5.36
C ILE A 103 14.08 9.45 -6.13
N GLY A 104 13.76 9.14 -7.38
CA GLY A 104 12.97 10.03 -8.24
C GLY A 104 11.57 10.28 -7.70
N THR A 105 10.87 9.23 -7.24
CA THR A 105 9.53 9.36 -6.67
C THR A 105 9.51 10.14 -5.36
N MET A 106 10.50 9.93 -4.47
CA MET A 106 10.59 10.69 -3.22
C MET A 106 10.88 12.17 -3.45
N VAL A 107 11.81 12.50 -4.35
CA VAL A 107 12.09 13.91 -4.71
C VAL A 107 10.84 14.56 -5.27
N LEU A 108 10.16 13.90 -6.21
CA LEU A 108 8.93 14.41 -6.81
C LEU A 108 7.82 14.62 -5.76
N PHE A 109 7.64 13.65 -4.84
CA PHE A 109 6.69 13.77 -3.75
C PHE A 109 6.98 14.98 -2.86
N ILE A 110 8.22 15.16 -2.42
CA ILE A 110 8.65 16.28 -1.56
C ILE A 110 8.32 17.63 -2.23
N VAL A 111 8.67 17.78 -3.50
CA VAL A 111 8.41 19.01 -4.25
C VAL A 111 6.90 19.29 -4.35
N LEU A 112 6.11 18.28 -4.69
CA LEU A 112 4.67 18.42 -4.83
C LEU A 112 3.96 18.63 -3.49
N ALA A 113 4.42 17.98 -2.40
CA ALA A 113 3.88 18.20 -1.06
C ALA A 113 4.08 19.65 -0.61
N ILE A 114 5.28 20.21 -0.79
CA ILE A 114 5.56 21.61 -0.50
C ILE A 114 4.72 22.54 -1.39
N ALA A 115 4.56 22.22 -2.68
CA ALA A 115 3.79 23.02 -3.61
C ALA A 115 2.32 23.16 -3.18
N GLN A 116 1.73 22.17 -2.49
CA GLN A 116 0.36 22.26 -1.98
C GLN A 116 0.14 23.43 -0.98
N ALA A 117 1.18 23.89 -0.30
CA ALA A 117 1.06 25.05 0.59
C ALA A 117 0.82 26.39 -0.17
N PHE A 118 1.16 26.43 -1.46
CA PHE A 118 1.13 27.65 -2.28
C PHE A 118 -0.02 27.71 -3.28
N VAL A 119 -0.98 26.78 -3.19
CA VAL A 119 -2.16 26.77 -4.07
C VAL A 119 -3.03 28.02 -3.89
N ARG A 120 -3.61 28.52 -4.96
CA ARG A 120 -4.39 29.76 -5.00
C ARG A 120 -5.89 29.49 -5.05
N ASP A 121 -6.26 28.35 -5.62
CA ASP A 121 -7.66 27.92 -5.74
C ASP A 121 -7.79 26.39 -5.60
N ILE A 122 -9.04 25.92 -5.62
CA ILE A 122 -9.35 24.51 -5.46
C ILE A 122 -8.86 23.65 -6.65
N TRP A 123 -8.76 24.20 -7.87
CA TRP A 123 -8.29 23.46 -9.03
C TRP A 123 -6.79 23.21 -8.99
N ASP A 124 -6.00 24.21 -8.52
CA ASP A 124 -4.57 24.01 -8.24
C ASP A 124 -4.36 22.85 -7.26
N LEU A 125 -5.17 22.81 -6.19
CA LEU A 125 -5.12 21.73 -5.21
C LEU A 125 -5.45 20.38 -5.84
N ILE A 126 -6.55 20.27 -6.61
CA ILE A 126 -6.98 19.05 -7.29
C ILE A 126 -5.87 18.52 -8.21
N ILE A 127 -5.26 19.41 -9.01
CA ILE A 127 -4.17 19.04 -9.93
C ILE A 127 -2.95 18.54 -9.16
N LEU A 128 -2.54 19.26 -8.11
CA LEU A 128 -1.40 18.82 -7.29
C LEU A 128 -1.67 17.52 -6.55
N ARG A 129 -2.89 17.29 -6.07
CA ARG A 129 -3.33 16.01 -5.48
C ARG A 129 -3.25 14.86 -6.48
N LEU A 130 -3.65 15.08 -7.74
CA LEU A 130 -3.48 14.09 -8.80
C LEU A 130 -2.00 13.80 -9.05
N LEU A 131 -1.18 14.85 -9.18
CA LEU A 131 0.25 14.70 -9.46
C LEU A 131 1.00 14.03 -8.32
N ILE A 132 0.70 14.34 -7.04
CA ILE A 132 1.35 13.72 -5.86
C ILE A 132 1.01 12.24 -5.71
N GLY A 133 -0.15 11.82 -6.20
CA GLY A 133 -0.53 10.41 -6.25
C GLY A 133 0.44 9.57 -7.10
N ILE A 134 0.97 10.12 -8.20
CA ILE A 134 1.85 9.39 -9.12
C ILE A 134 3.12 8.86 -8.41
N PRO A 135 3.93 9.67 -7.71
CA PRO A 135 5.07 9.16 -6.96
C PRO A 135 4.68 8.20 -5.84
N LEU A 136 3.55 8.42 -5.13
CA LEU A 136 3.08 7.52 -4.09
C LEU A 136 2.79 6.11 -4.62
N GLY A 137 1.97 6.00 -5.66
CA GLY A 137 1.61 4.72 -6.26
C GLY A 137 2.82 3.98 -6.86
N SER A 138 3.75 4.72 -7.46
CA SER A 138 4.99 4.17 -7.99
C SER A 138 5.91 3.64 -6.90
N ASP A 139 6.07 4.37 -5.80
CA ASP A 139 6.97 4.00 -4.70
C ASP A 139 6.49 2.74 -3.98
N ILE A 140 5.19 2.60 -3.76
CA ILE A 140 4.62 1.44 -3.07
C ILE A 140 4.81 0.16 -3.88
N SER A 141 4.43 0.15 -5.16
CA SER A 141 4.58 -1.04 -6.00
C SER A 141 6.04 -1.49 -6.11
N ASN A 142 6.95 -0.52 -6.18
CA ASN A 142 8.38 -0.74 -6.22
C ASN A 142 8.94 -1.23 -4.88
N GLY A 143 8.43 -0.70 -3.75
CA GLY A 143 8.80 -1.11 -2.40
C GLY A 143 8.48 -2.57 -2.10
N TYR A 144 7.31 -3.05 -2.52
CA TYR A 144 6.95 -4.47 -2.40
C TYR A 144 7.90 -5.37 -3.20
N ALA A 145 8.22 -4.98 -4.43
CA ALA A 145 9.19 -5.73 -5.23
C ALA A 145 10.56 -5.78 -4.55
N TYR A 146 11.03 -4.66 -4.00
CA TYR A 146 12.29 -4.60 -3.28
C TYR A 146 12.31 -5.56 -2.07
N ILE A 147 11.26 -5.58 -1.25
CA ILE A 147 11.13 -6.49 -0.10
C ILE A 147 11.19 -7.94 -0.55
N MET A 148 10.43 -8.30 -1.59
CA MET A 148 10.39 -9.67 -2.11
C MET A 148 11.72 -10.14 -2.72
N GLU A 149 12.57 -9.21 -3.17
CA GLU A 149 13.83 -9.49 -3.83
C GLU A 149 15.05 -9.40 -2.90
N SER A 150 14.96 -8.67 -1.79
CA SER A 150 16.08 -8.40 -0.88
C SER A 150 16.02 -9.14 0.45
N MET A 151 14.91 -9.86 0.73
CA MET A 151 14.71 -10.54 2.01
C MET A 151 14.54 -12.06 1.85
N SER A 152 14.86 -12.81 2.89
CA SER A 152 14.71 -14.27 2.94
C SER A 152 13.24 -14.70 3.02
N LYS A 153 12.99 -15.95 2.63
CA LYS A 153 11.70 -16.63 2.75
C LYS A 153 11.13 -16.51 4.16
N GLY A 154 9.83 -16.31 4.28
CA GLY A 154 9.13 -16.10 5.55
C GLY A 154 9.27 -14.67 6.09
N LYS A 155 10.49 -14.15 6.22
CA LYS A 155 10.73 -12.76 6.65
C LYS A 155 10.19 -11.74 5.64
N ARG A 156 10.34 -11.99 4.33
CA ARG A 156 9.81 -11.11 3.28
C ARG A 156 8.29 -11.04 3.30
N GLU A 157 7.61 -12.16 3.56
CA GLU A 157 6.15 -12.24 3.66
C GLU A 157 5.64 -11.44 4.86
N GLN A 158 6.27 -11.65 6.02
CA GLN A 158 5.94 -10.90 7.23
C GLN A 158 6.22 -9.39 7.07
N MET A 159 7.34 -9.02 6.41
CA MET A 159 7.67 -7.62 6.18
C MET A 159 6.67 -6.96 5.22
N GLY A 160 6.33 -7.62 4.11
CA GLY A 160 5.31 -7.13 3.17
C GLY A 160 3.95 -6.96 3.85
N SER A 161 3.57 -7.89 4.74
CA SER A 161 2.31 -7.84 5.47
C SER A 161 2.27 -6.78 6.60
N ARG A 162 3.40 -6.16 6.97
CA ARG A 162 3.45 -5.04 7.93
C ARG A 162 2.99 -3.70 7.33
N TRP A 163 2.55 -3.69 6.10
CA TRP A 163 2.02 -2.50 5.47
C TRP A 163 0.99 -1.80 6.36
N GLN A 164 -0.04 -2.51 6.79
CA GLN A 164 -1.12 -1.90 7.58
C GLN A 164 -0.64 -1.34 8.92
N PHE A 165 0.36 -1.97 9.55
CA PHE A 165 0.98 -1.39 10.73
C PHE A 165 1.57 0.01 10.46
N MET A 166 2.32 0.16 9.36
CA MET A 166 2.89 1.45 8.98
C MET A 166 1.83 2.46 8.55
N PHE A 167 0.78 1.99 7.89
CA PHE A 167 -0.35 2.82 7.51
C PHE A 167 -1.04 3.39 8.74
N GLY A 168 -1.37 2.55 9.73
CA GLY A 168 -1.96 2.99 11.00
C GLY A 168 -1.08 3.94 11.80
N LEU A 169 0.25 3.74 11.81
CA LEU A 169 1.16 4.72 12.43
C LEU A 169 1.05 6.09 11.76
N GLY A 170 0.95 6.14 10.43
CA GLY A 170 0.79 7.38 9.68
C GLY A 170 -0.55 8.05 9.96
N GLU A 171 -1.64 7.29 10.06
CA GLU A 171 -2.96 7.79 10.45
C GLU A 171 -2.94 8.43 11.83
N VAL A 172 -2.49 7.69 12.83
CA VAL A 172 -2.42 8.18 14.22
C VAL A 172 -1.51 9.40 14.33
N PHE A 173 -0.38 9.39 13.65
CA PHE A 173 0.54 10.52 13.65
C PHE A 173 -0.08 11.76 13.00
N SER A 174 -0.80 11.61 11.89
CA SER A 174 -1.48 12.74 11.24
C SER A 174 -2.57 13.36 12.12
N ILE A 175 -3.39 12.52 12.78
CA ILE A 175 -4.44 12.97 13.70
C ILE A 175 -3.84 13.77 14.86
N ILE A 176 -2.79 13.24 15.49
CA ILE A 176 -2.15 13.90 16.64
C ILE A 176 -1.56 15.25 16.23
N VAL A 177 -0.77 15.30 15.16
CA VAL A 177 -0.10 16.53 14.75
C VAL A 177 -1.12 17.60 14.33
N ILE A 178 -2.13 17.26 13.54
CA ILE A 178 -3.14 18.21 13.09
C ILE A 178 -3.99 18.68 14.28
N THR A 179 -4.34 17.79 15.21
CA THR A 179 -5.07 18.17 16.42
C THR A 179 -4.24 19.12 17.29
N LEU A 180 -2.94 18.88 17.45
CA LEU A 180 -2.04 19.80 18.16
C LEU A 180 -1.98 21.17 17.49
N MET A 181 -1.83 21.23 16.16
CA MET A 181 -1.86 22.49 15.41
C MET A 181 -3.18 23.25 15.61
N TYR A 182 -4.30 22.52 15.64
CA TYR A 182 -5.62 23.11 15.90
C TYR A 182 -5.74 23.68 17.33
N VAL A 183 -5.32 22.92 18.34
CA VAL A 183 -5.39 23.33 19.76
C VAL A 183 -4.45 24.49 20.09
N THR A 184 -3.32 24.63 19.38
CA THR A 184 -2.42 25.80 19.56
C THR A 184 -2.99 27.10 19.00
N GLY A 185 -4.19 27.07 18.38
CA GLY A 185 -4.83 28.26 17.83
C GLY A 185 -4.21 28.75 16.53
N MET A 186 -3.56 27.86 15.78
CA MET A 186 -3.03 28.21 14.45
C MET A 186 -4.16 28.67 13.54
N ASP A 187 -3.91 29.74 12.76
CA ASP A 187 -4.87 30.22 11.76
C ASP A 187 -5.29 29.09 10.81
N HIS A 188 -6.58 28.94 10.56
CA HIS A 188 -7.14 27.81 9.82
C HIS A 188 -6.63 27.75 8.37
N SER A 189 -6.43 28.89 7.71
CA SER A 189 -5.88 28.95 6.36
C SER A 189 -4.41 28.53 6.33
N LEU A 190 -3.63 28.88 7.35
CA LEU A 190 -2.24 28.42 7.48
C LEU A 190 -2.18 26.94 7.87
N LEU A 191 -3.08 26.49 8.77
CA LEU A 191 -3.10 25.14 9.30
C LEU A 191 -3.18 24.08 8.19
N TRP A 192 -4.17 24.18 7.30
CA TRP A 192 -4.32 23.18 6.26
C TRP A 192 -3.17 23.19 5.24
N ARG A 193 -2.60 24.36 4.94
CA ARG A 193 -1.43 24.49 4.05
C ARG A 193 -0.20 23.82 4.64
N VAL A 194 0.07 24.09 5.91
CA VAL A 194 1.19 23.48 6.65
C VAL A 194 0.96 21.98 6.81
N ALA A 195 -0.25 21.52 7.15
CA ALA A 195 -0.57 20.10 7.31
C ALA A 195 -0.28 19.28 6.04
N LEU A 196 -0.66 19.80 4.86
CA LEU A 196 -0.38 19.12 3.59
C LEU A 196 1.12 19.15 3.23
N ALA A 197 1.78 20.29 3.41
CA ALA A 197 3.22 20.42 3.13
C ALA A 197 4.09 19.59 4.07
N LEU A 198 3.65 19.37 5.32
CA LEU A 198 4.41 18.67 6.35
C LEU A 198 4.72 17.20 5.99
N GLY A 199 3.95 16.60 5.08
CA GLY A 199 4.26 15.31 4.48
C GLY A 199 5.65 15.23 3.82
N ALA A 200 6.20 16.37 3.39
CA ALA A 200 7.55 16.46 2.87
C ALA A 200 8.63 16.12 3.89
N VAL A 201 8.39 16.32 5.20
CA VAL A 201 9.39 16.08 6.25
C VAL A 201 9.70 14.59 6.41
N PRO A 202 8.73 13.69 6.67
CA PRO A 202 9.02 12.26 6.73
C PRO A 202 9.53 11.71 5.39
N ALA A 203 9.08 12.26 4.26
CA ALA A 203 9.58 11.89 2.94
C ALA A 203 11.06 12.25 2.75
N ALA A 204 11.49 13.42 3.20
CA ALA A 204 12.90 13.83 3.17
C ALA A 204 13.77 12.91 4.08
N ILE A 205 13.30 12.59 5.29
CA ILE A 205 14.00 11.66 6.19
C ILE A 205 14.19 10.30 5.53
N LEU A 206 13.13 9.76 4.90
CA LEU A 206 13.21 8.48 4.19
C LEU A 206 14.09 8.57 2.95
N LEU A 207 14.06 9.67 2.22
CA LEU A 207 14.95 9.88 1.07
C LEU A 207 16.41 9.76 1.48
N PHE A 208 16.85 10.46 2.54
CA PHE A 208 18.21 10.36 3.04
C PHE A 208 18.58 8.93 3.47
N GLY A 209 17.68 8.21 4.18
CA GLY A 209 17.91 6.82 4.55
C GLY A 209 18.01 5.87 3.35
N ARG A 210 17.37 6.20 2.22
CA ARG A 210 17.38 5.39 0.98
C ARG A 210 18.58 5.64 0.07
N LEU A 211 19.28 6.76 0.22
CA LEU A 211 20.45 7.06 -0.61
C LEU A 211 21.53 5.99 -0.49
N ASP A 212 21.68 5.40 0.69
CA ASP A 212 22.69 4.36 0.96
C ASP A 212 22.19 2.93 0.67
N LEU A 213 20.88 2.74 0.39
CA LEU A 213 20.37 1.43 0.07
C LEU A 213 20.95 0.93 -1.26
N PRO A 214 21.39 -0.34 -1.32
CA PRO A 214 21.83 -0.94 -2.57
C PRO A 214 20.64 -1.20 -3.51
N GLU A 215 20.92 -1.40 -4.79
CA GLU A 215 19.95 -1.97 -5.73
C GLU A 215 19.65 -3.43 -5.34
N THR A 216 18.54 -4.02 -5.77
CA THR A 216 18.29 -5.44 -5.50
C THR A 216 19.15 -6.34 -6.38
N PRO A 217 19.77 -7.43 -5.84
CA PRO A 217 20.56 -8.34 -6.64
C PRO A 217 19.76 -8.95 -7.78
N LEU A 218 18.50 -9.31 -7.53
CA LEU A 218 17.62 -9.92 -8.52
C LEU A 218 17.31 -8.98 -9.70
N SER A 219 17.08 -7.70 -9.41
CA SER A 219 16.91 -6.69 -10.46
C SER A 219 18.18 -6.50 -11.31
N LEU A 220 19.36 -6.57 -10.67
CA LEU A 220 20.64 -6.51 -11.37
C LEU A 220 20.87 -7.73 -12.25
N LEU A 221 20.54 -8.94 -11.76
CA LEU A 221 20.60 -10.18 -12.52
C LEU A 221 19.73 -10.12 -13.78
N GLN A 222 18.48 -9.70 -13.64
CA GLN A 222 17.55 -9.58 -14.77
C GLN A 222 17.97 -8.55 -15.82
N ARG A 223 18.76 -7.56 -15.43
CA ARG A 223 19.33 -6.57 -16.34
C ARG A 223 20.70 -6.97 -16.89
N GLY A 224 21.21 -8.13 -16.51
CA GLY A 224 22.53 -8.63 -16.92
C GLY A 224 23.71 -7.88 -16.32
N GLN A 225 23.51 -7.15 -15.20
CA GLN A 225 24.55 -6.40 -14.50
C GLN A 225 25.21 -7.28 -13.43
N PHE A 226 25.90 -8.35 -13.88
CA PHE A 226 26.42 -9.41 -13.03
C PHE A 226 27.52 -8.95 -12.07
N VAL A 227 28.38 -8.02 -12.49
CA VAL A 227 29.45 -7.49 -11.63
C VAL A 227 28.87 -6.80 -10.41
N LYS A 228 27.87 -5.94 -10.61
CA LYS A 228 27.16 -5.27 -9.50
C LYS A 228 26.33 -6.24 -8.69
N ALA A 229 25.68 -7.23 -9.34
CA ALA A 229 24.88 -8.25 -8.68
C ALA A 229 25.70 -9.03 -7.65
N LYS A 230 26.93 -9.45 -8.00
CA LYS A 230 27.85 -10.11 -7.10
C LYS A 230 28.18 -9.28 -5.86
N GLN A 231 28.49 -7.99 -6.04
CA GLN A 231 28.82 -7.07 -4.94
C GLN A 231 27.65 -6.91 -3.98
N VAL A 232 26.47 -6.64 -4.53
CA VAL A 232 25.26 -6.43 -3.73
C VAL A 232 24.76 -7.71 -3.08
N SER A 233 24.89 -8.86 -3.75
CA SER A 233 24.56 -10.16 -3.17
C SER A 233 25.44 -10.49 -1.97
N LYS A 234 26.74 -10.19 -2.04
CA LYS A 234 27.64 -10.33 -0.90
C LYS A 234 27.22 -9.46 0.28
N GLN A 235 26.77 -8.23 0.03
CA GLN A 235 26.31 -7.30 1.07
C GLN A 235 24.99 -7.75 1.72
N LEU A 236 23.99 -8.17 0.91
CA LEU A 236 22.63 -8.45 1.40
C LEU A 236 22.44 -9.89 1.86
N PHE A 237 23.19 -10.85 1.30
CA PHE A 237 23.01 -12.29 1.53
C PHE A 237 24.30 -13.01 1.93
N ASN A 238 25.42 -12.29 2.03
CA ASN A 238 26.75 -12.85 2.27
C ASN A 238 27.13 -13.95 1.23
N ASP A 239 26.72 -13.74 -0.02
CA ASP A 239 26.96 -14.67 -1.14
C ASP A 239 27.55 -13.92 -2.34
N PRO A 240 28.77 -14.25 -2.80
CA PRO A 240 29.41 -13.59 -3.91
C PRO A 240 28.87 -14.03 -5.28
N LEU A 241 27.99 -15.05 -5.37
CA LEU A 241 27.46 -15.61 -6.64
C LEU A 241 28.57 -15.94 -7.65
N ASP A 242 29.55 -16.74 -7.24
CA ASP A 242 30.74 -17.04 -8.05
C ASP A 242 30.43 -17.77 -9.36
N MET A 243 29.23 -18.41 -9.46
CA MET A 243 28.73 -19.06 -10.67
C MET A 243 28.46 -18.09 -11.83
N LEU A 244 28.30 -16.79 -11.55
CA LEU A 244 27.96 -15.83 -12.59
C LEU A 244 29.19 -15.35 -13.38
N PRO A 245 29.02 -14.91 -14.63
CA PRO A 245 30.09 -14.28 -15.42
C PRO A 245 30.67 -13.04 -14.71
N ASN A 246 31.94 -12.76 -14.97
CA ASN A 246 32.61 -11.55 -14.48
C ASN A 246 32.43 -10.33 -15.40
N GLN A 247 31.55 -10.43 -16.39
CA GLN A 247 31.24 -9.38 -17.33
C GLN A 247 29.72 -9.18 -17.43
N ASP A 248 29.29 -7.93 -17.57
CA ASP A 248 27.89 -7.59 -17.79
C ASP A 248 27.44 -8.02 -19.18
N GLN A 249 26.20 -8.53 -19.30
CA GLN A 249 25.63 -8.96 -20.57
C GLN A 249 24.22 -8.39 -20.72
N LYS A 250 23.86 -7.99 -21.94
CA LYS A 250 22.54 -7.42 -22.21
C LYS A 250 21.52 -8.53 -22.37
N LEU A 251 20.62 -8.67 -21.39
CA LEU A 251 19.48 -9.58 -21.46
C LEU A 251 18.26 -8.90 -22.09
N SER A 252 17.42 -9.70 -22.77
CA SER A 252 16.16 -9.19 -23.34
C SER A 252 15.19 -8.81 -22.23
N LYS A 253 14.54 -7.66 -22.39
CA LYS A 253 13.56 -7.15 -21.41
C LYS A 253 12.26 -7.96 -21.45
N PRO A 254 11.65 -8.26 -20.31
CA PRO A 254 10.35 -8.93 -20.26
C PRO A 254 9.27 -8.04 -20.91
N LYS A 255 8.34 -8.65 -21.65
CA LYS A 255 7.17 -7.98 -22.20
C LYS A 255 5.98 -8.14 -21.25
N LEU A 256 5.08 -7.18 -21.23
CA LEU A 256 3.87 -7.25 -20.37
C LEU A 256 2.95 -8.41 -20.77
N SER A 257 2.90 -8.77 -22.08
CA SER A 257 2.18 -9.95 -22.57
C SER A 257 2.64 -11.24 -21.90
N ASP A 258 3.96 -11.36 -21.65
CA ASP A 258 4.55 -12.54 -21.06
C ASP A 258 4.14 -12.71 -19.60
N PHE A 259 3.90 -11.60 -18.89
CA PHE A 259 3.38 -11.60 -17.52
C PHE A 259 2.02 -12.31 -17.43
N LEU A 260 1.07 -11.92 -18.26
CA LEU A 260 -0.26 -12.54 -18.26
C LEU A 260 -0.19 -14.02 -18.64
N GLN A 261 0.59 -14.37 -19.67
CA GLN A 261 0.76 -15.77 -20.08
C GLN A 261 1.31 -16.65 -18.95
N VAL A 262 2.34 -16.19 -18.24
CA VAL A 262 2.96 -16.95 -17.15
C VAL A 262 2.01 -17.11 -15.95
N ILE A 263 1.25 -16.07 -15.62
CA ILE A 263 0.28 -16.14 -14.50
C ILE A 263 -0.87 -17.09 -14.85
N TRP A 264 -1.39 -17.04 -16.10
CA TRP A 264 -2.54 -17.85 -16.50
C TRP A 264 -2.20 -19.33 -16.75
N ALA A 265 -0.95 -19.64 -17.08
CA ALA A 265 -0.50 -21.02 -17.32
C ALA A 265 -0.45 -21.88 -16.04
N ASP A 266 -0.23 -21.28 -14.88
CA ASP A 266 -0.12 -21.99 -13.59
C ASP A 266 -1.41 -21.79 -12.77
N PRO A 267 -2.14 -22.87 -12.40
CA PRO A 267 -3.38 -22.77 -11.63
C PRO A 267 -3.22 -22.10 -10.27
N ILE A 268 -2.07 -22.30 -9.58
CA ILE A 268 -1.81 -21.69 -8.28
C ILE A 268 -1.60 -20.18 -8.44
N LYS A 269 -0.73 -19.80 -9.39
CA LYS A 269 -0.45 -18.38 -9.69
C LYS A 269 -1.73 -17.66 -10.13
N ARG A 270 -2.52 -18.28 -10.99
CA ARG A 270 -3.79 -17.74 -11.47
C ARG A 270 -4.78 -17.50 -10.33
N ARG A 271 -5.05 -18.52 -9.50
CA ARG A 271 -5.99 -18.41 -8.38
C ARG A 271 -5.53 -17.38 -7.36
N ALA A 272 -4.24 -17.38 -7.00
CA ALA A 272 -3.66 -16.43 -6.07
C ALA A 272 -3.73 -14.98 -6.60
N THR A 273 -3.46 -14.78 -7.91
CA THR A 273 -3.54 -13.45 -8.54
C THR A 273 -4.98 -12.94 -8.61
N ILE A 274 -5.94 -13.80 -9.01
CA ILE A 274 -7.37 -13.45 -9.04
C ILE A 274 -7.84 -13.06 -7.62
N PHE A 275 -7.48 -13.86 -6.61
CA PHE A 275 -7.78 -13.52 -5.22
C PHE A 275 -7.17 -12.17 -4.83
N ALA A 276 -5.89 -11.94 -5.13
CA ALA A 276 -5.22 -10.68 -4.79
C ALA A 276 -5.93 -9.46 -5.42
N TRP A 277 -6.38 -9.56 -6.65
CA TRP A 277 -7.13 -8.48 -7.31
C TRP A 277 -8.51 -8.24 -6.67
N ILE A 278 -9.27 -9.29 -6.38
CA ILE A 278 -10.56 -9.20 -5.69
C ILE A 278 -10.37 -8.63 -4.28
N SER A 279 -9.44 -9.18 -3.51
CA SER A 279 -9.13 -8.73 -2.15
C SER A 279 -8.73 -7.26 -2.12
N ASN A 280 -7.84 -6.84 -3.02
CA ASN A 280 -7.40 -5.46 -3.13
C ASN A 280 -8.53 -4.50 -3.53
N ALA A 281 -9.42 -4.91 -4.43
CA ALA A 281 -10.59 -4.12 -4.79
C ALA A 281 -11.58 -4.00 -3.61
N CYS A 282 -11.90 -5.11 -2.95
CA CYS A 282 -12.82 -5.11 -1.82
C CYS A 282 -12.33 -4.24 -0.67
N GLN A 283 -11.08 -4.45 -0.23
CA GLN A 283 -10.50 -3.69 0.89
C GLN A 283 -10.33 -2.21 0.55
N GLY A 284 -9.91 -1.87 -0.68
CA GLY A 284 -9.75 -0.48 -1.09
C GLY A 284 -11.06 0.30 -1.12
N ALA A 285 -12.14 -0.30 -1.64
CA ALA A 285 -13.47 0.31 -1.65
C ALA A 285 -14.08 0.37 -0.25
N GLU A 286 -13.96 -0.69 0.55
CA GLU A 286 -14.46 -0.75 1.93
C GLU A 286 -13.84 0.35 2.79
N PHE A 287 -12.51 0.48 2.73
CA PHE A 287 -11.77 1.47 3.50
C PHE A 287 -12.19 2.89 3.16
N THR A 288 -12.19 3.25 1.89
CA THR A 288 -12.52 4.61 1.46
C THR A 288 -14.00 4.93 1.52
N ALA A 289 -14.85 3.93 1.41
CA ALA A 289 -16.29 4.12 1.57
C ALA A 289 -16.69 4.33 3.04
N TRP A 290 -16.04 3.69 3.99
CA TRP A 290 -16.50 3.75 5.38
C TRP A 290 -15.43 4.26 6.36
N ALA A 291 -14.23 3.68 6.37
CA ALA A 291 -13.21 4.05 7.35
C ALA A 291 -12.68 5.48 7.16
N PHE A 292 -12.54 5.93 5.91
CA PHE A 292 -12.19 7.31 5.60
C PHE A 292 -13.26 8.31 6.09
N TYR A 293 -14.55 7.94 6.00
CA TYR A 293 -15.66 8.77 6.50
C TYR A 293 -15.98 8.56 7.99
N LEU A 294 -15.23 7.69 8.69
CA LEU A 294 -15.47 7.38 10.10
C LEU A 294 -15.59 8.62 10.99
N PRO A 295 -14.71 9.63 10.92
CA PRO A 295 -14.86 10.84 11.73
C PRO A 295 -16.20 11.55 11.47
N VAL A 296 -16.61 11.63 10.21
CA VAL A 296 -17.88 12.25 9.81
C VAL A 296 -19.08 11.43 10.33
N ILE A 297 -19.00 10.09 10.22
CA ILE A 297 -20.06 9.20 10.74
C ILE A 297 -20.20 9.37 12.25
N LEU A 298 -19.10 9.46 13.01
CA LEU A 298 -19.10 9.64 14.45
C LEU A 298 -19.70 11.02 14.84
N VAL A 299 -19.28 12.11 14.17
CA VAL A 299 -19.85 13.46 14.39
C VAL A 299 -21.34 13.47 14.14
N LEU A 300 -21.77 12.94 13.00
CA LEU A 300 -23.18 12.92 12.61
C LEU A 300 -24.04 11.98 13.48
N SER A 301 -23.43 11.05 14.21
CA SER A 301 -24.08 10.18 15.20
C SER A 301 -23.93 10.73 16.63
N GLY A 302 -23.39 11.94 16.80
CA GLY A 302 -23.22 12.58 18.10
C GLY A 302 -22.22 11.89 19.03
N VAL A 303 -21.27 11.14 18.48
CA VAL A 303 -20.23 10.46 19.26
C VAL A 303 -19.06 11.41 19.49
N GLY A 304 -18.77 11.72 20.74
CA GLY A 304 -17.66 12.60 21.12
C GLY A 304 -17.85 14.09 20.78
N VAL A 305 -19.06 14.51 20.40
CA VAL A 305 -19.42 15.92 20.17
C VAL A 305 -19.83 16.55 21.49
N SER A 306 -19.20 17.67 21.87
CA SER A 306 -19.58 18.41 23.07
C SER A 306 -20.83 19.31 22.84
N GLU A 307 -21.47 19.76 23.93
CA GLU A 307 -22.58 20.72 23.86
C GLU A 307 -22.17 22.04 23.17
N SER A 308 -20.90 22.42 23.28
CA SER A 308 -20.33 23.59 22.58
C SER A 308 -20.04 23.34 21.10
N GLY A 309 -20.34 22.16 20.57
CA GLY A 309 -20.06 21.78 19.18
C GLY A 309 -18.59 21.39 18.89
N SER A 310 -17.75 21.30 19.92
CA SER A 310 -16.35 20.86 19.73
C SER A 310 -16.29 19.40 19.30
N ILE A 311 -15.49 19.12 18.25
CA ILE A 311 -15.24 17.78 17.69
C ILE A 311 -14.01 17.10 18.31
N LEU A 312 -13.40 17.69 19.34
CA LEU A 312 -12.19 17.14 19.96
C LEU A 312 -12.41 15.70 20.47
N GLY A 313 -13.56 15.45 21.12
CA GLY A 313 -13.92 14.11 21.58
C GLY A 313 -14.05 13.10 20.43
N THR A 314 -14.62 13.51 19.29
CA THR A 314 -14.70 12.66 18.09
C THR A 314 -13.31 12.33 17.54
N ASN A 315 -12.41 13.31 17.49
CA ASN A 315 -11.03 13.10 17.06
C ASN A 315 -10.29 12.12 17.98
N LEU A 316 -10.49 12.24 19.32
CA LEU A 316 -9.91 11.32 20.30
C LEU A 316 -10.44 9.88 20.13
N VAL A 317 -11.76 9.71 19.97
CA VAL A 317 -12.37 8.40 19.70
C VAL A 317 -11.83 7.82 18.39
N THR A 318 -11.74 8.62 17.33
CA THR A 318 -11.18 8.21 16.05
C THR A 318 -9.71 7.78 16.22
N ALA A 319 -8.89 8.57 16.92
CA ALA A 319 -7.51 8.23 17.20
C ALA A 319 -7.37 6.90 17.96
N LEU A 320 -8.22 6.65 18.96
CA LEU A 320 -8.23 5.38 19.71
C LEU A 320 -8.58 4.19 18.79
N ILE A 321 -9.57 4.33 17.91
CA ILE A 321 -9.94 3.30 16.93
C ILE A 321 -8.76 2.99 16.00
N PHE A 322 -8.07 4.02 15.49
CA PHE A 322 -6.90 3.82 14.62
C PHE A 322 -5.67 3.30 15.38
N CYS A 323 -5.49 3.64 16.66
CA CYS A 323 -4.48 3.01 17.51
C CYS A 323 -4.73 1.50 17.62
N LEU A 324 -5.98 1.09 17.88
CA LEU A 324 -6.36 -0.32 17.94
C LEU A 324 -6.13 -1.02 16.58
N ALA A 325 -6.50 -0.37 15.48
CA ALA A 325 -6.24 -0.85 14.13
C ALA A 325 -4.73 -1.03 13.87
N THR A 326 -3.91 -0.08 14.31
CA THR A 326 -2.44 -0.16 14.18
C THR A 326 -1.89 -1.38 14.92
N VAL A 327 -2.37 -1.66 16.13
CA VAL A 327 -2.01 -2.88 16.88
C VAL A 327 -2.43 -4.13 16.11
N SER A 328 -3.64 -4.14 15.54
CA SER A 328 -4.12 -5.23 14.68
C SER A 328 -3.20 -5.47 13.48
N GLY A 329 -2.76 -4.41 12.81
CA GLY A 329 -1.82 -4.46 11.68
C GLY A 329 -0.43 -5.00 12.06
N TYR A 330 -0.02 -4.83 13.32
CA TYR A 330 1.19 -5.47 13.84
C TYR A 330 0.99 -6.96 14.13
N VAL A 331 -0.20 -7.33 14.61
CA VAL A 331 -0.54 -8.73 14.96
C VAL A 331 -0.74 -9.60 13.72
N ALA A 332 -1.34 -9.09 12.65
CA ALA A 332 -1.65 -9.87 11.44
C ALA A 332 -0.43 -10.63 10.87
N PRO A 333 0.74 -10.00 10.64
CA PRO A 333 1.93 -10.70 10.14
C PRO A 333 2.46 -11.79 11.09
N LEU A 334 2.24 -11.64 12.40
CA LEU A 334 2.63 -12.64 13.41
C LEU A 334 1.74 -13.87 13.39
N MET A 335 0.51 -13.74 12.87
CA MET A 335 -0.42 -14.86 12.71
C MET A 335 -0.17 -15.65 11.42
N LEU A 336 0.47 -15.08 10.41
CA LEU A 336 0.77 -15.76 9.14
C LEU A 336 1.40 -17.15 9.31
N PRO A 337 2.43 -17.34 10.17
CA PRO A 337 3.02 -18.66 10.37
C PRO A 337 2.07 -19.69 10.99
N LYS A 338 1.03 -19.23 11.71
CA LYS A 338 0.10 -20.07 12.46
C LYS A 338 -1.14 -20.46 11.66
N ILE A 339 -1.72 -19.53 10.93
CA ILE A 339 -3.02 -19.72 10.25
C ILE A 339 -2.93 -19.53 8.73
N GLY A 340 -1.75 -19.18 8.21
CA GLY A 340 -1.51 -18.98 6.80
C GLY A 340 -2.16 -17.73 6.20
N HIS A 341 -1.87 -17.47 4.93
CA HIS A 341 -2.45 -16.35 4.19
C HIS A 341 -3.97 -16.46 4.06
N ARG A 342 -4.48 -17.67 3.81
CA ARG A 342 -5.92 -17.92 3.70
C ARG A 342 -6.64 -17.66 5.02
N GLY A 343 -6.08 -18.11 6.14
CA GLY A 343 -6.63 -17.87 7.48
C GLY A 343 -6.69 -16.39 7.82
N VAL A 344 -5.60 -15.64 7.61
CA VAL A 344 -5.56 -14.19 7.87
C VAL A 344 -6.60 -13.45 7.02
N ALA A 345 -6.74 -13.78 5.73
CA ALA A 345 -7.72 -13.16 4.86
C ALA A 345 -9.18 -13.47 5.31
N MET A 346 -9.47 -14.72 5.65
CA MET A 346 -10.81 -15.13 6.10
C MET A 346 -11.21 -14.44 7.41
N TRP A 347 -10.31 -14.39 8.40
CA TRP A 347 -10.56 -13.68 9.66
C TRP A 347 -10.70 -12.17 9.43
N GLY A 348 -9.83 -11.58 8.57
CA GLY A 348 -9.87 -10.17 8.24
C GLY A 348 -11.22 -9.76 7.67
N PHE A 349 -11.60 -10.29 6.52
CA PHE A 349 -12.87 -9.99 5.88
C PHE A 349 -14.09 -10.41 6.70
N GLY A 350 -13.99 -11.51 7.45
CA GLY A 350 -15.08 -11.97 8.33
C GLY A 350 -15.37 -10.99 9.46
N LEU A 351 -14.33 -10.48 10.13
CA LEU A 351 -14.47 -9.45 11.16
C LEU A 351 -14.92 -8.11 10.57
N ALA A 352 -14.39 -7.71 9.41
CA ALA A 352 -14.81 -6.49 8.73
C ALA A 352 -16.31 -6.54 8.37
N PHE A 353 -16.77 -7.65 7.80
CA PHE A 353 -18.20 -7.88 7.53
C PHE A 353 -19.06 -7.76 8.78
N PHE A 354 -18.68 -8.45 9.85
CA PHE A 354 -19.41 -8.41 11.12
C PHE A 354 -19.43 -7.01 11.73
N GLY A 355 -18.30 -6.31 11.72
CA GLY A 355 -18.18 -4.93 12.23
C GLY A 355 -19.07 -3.95 11.47
N LEU A 356 -19.14 -4.05 10.14
CA LEU A 356 -20.01 -3.22 9.30
C LEU A 356 -21.49 -3.53 9.53
N VAL A 357 -21.87 -4.81 9.63
CA VAL A 357 -23.25 -5.20 9.92
C VAL A 357 -23.67 -4.68 11.30
N LEU A 358 -22.83 -4.88 12.33
CA LEU A 358 -23.08 -4.35 13.66
C LEU A 358 -23.18 -2.83 13.67
N GLY A 359 -22.25 -2.15 12.98
CA GLY A 359 -22.25 -0.69 12.81
C GLY A 359 -23.51 -0.17 12.13
N GLY A 360 -23.97 -0.85 11.05
CA GLY A 360 -25.20 -0.53 10.35
C GLY A 360 -26.43 -0.60 11.26
N PHE A 361 -26.59 -1.70 12.01
CA PHE A 361 -27.65 -1.82 13.01
C PHE A 361 -27.54 -0.78 14.13
N ALA A 362 -26.32 -0.49 14.60
CA ALA A 362 -26.09 0.49 15.64
C ALA A 362 -26.44 1.93 15.18
N ILE A 363 -26.11 2.27 13.94
CA ILE A 363 -26.49 3.56 13.32
C ILE A 363 -28.02 3.66 13.17
N GLN A 364 -28.69 2.59 12.74
CA GLN A 364 -30.13 2.56 12.55
C GLN A 364 -30.89 2.79 13.87
N ASN A 365 -30.36 2.32 15.00
CA ASN A 365 -31.00 2.39 16.32
C ASN A 365 -30.38 3.47 17.23
N ASP A 366 -29.46 4.30 16.72
CA ASP A 366 -28.74 5.34 17.47
C ASP A 366 -27.99 4.80 18.72
N TRP A 367 -27.42 3.60 18.63
CA TRP A 367 -26.66 2.96 19.70
C TRP A 367 -25.18 3.40 19.64
N LYS A 368 -24.87 4.58 20.19
CA LYS A 368 -23.55 5.23 20.06
C LYS A 368 -22.37 4.34 20.43
N ILE A 369 -22.47 3.58 21.53
CA ILE A 369 -21.40 2.66 21.97
C ILE A 369 -21.18 1.56 20.95
N LEU A 370 -22.26 0.96 20.40
CA LEU A 370 -22.15 -0.11 19.43
C LEU A 370 -21.66 0.39 18.06
N ILE A 371 -21.85 1.66 17.72
CA ILE A 371 -21.22 2.27 16.54
C ILE A 371 -19.69 2.22 16.71
N VAL A 372 -19.18 2.62 17.88
CA VAL A 372 -17.72 2.57 18.16
C VAL A 372 -17.21 1.13 18.21
N VAL A 373 -17.94 0.21 18.84
CA VAL A 373 -17.56 -1.23 18.87
C VAL A 373 -17.52 -1.82 17.46
N GLY A 374 -18.56 -1.55 16.65
CA GLY A 374 -18.59 -1.97 15.25
C GLY A 374 -17.40 -1.43 14.44
N ALA A 375 -17.06 -0.14 14.64
CA ALA A 375 -15.89 0.50 14.04
C ALA A 375 -14.58 -0.19 14.47
N CYS A 376 -14.40 -0.50 15.75
CA CYS A 376 -13.23 -1.21 16.25
C CYS A 376 -13.09 -2.60 15.62
N ILE A 377 -14.19 -3.36 15.54
CA ILE A 377 -14.19 -4.69 14.94
C ILE A 377 -13.90 -4.62 13.44
N LEU A 378 -14.53 -3.70 12.71
CA LEU A 378 -14.26 -3.43 11.31
C LEU A 378 -12.78 -3.14 11.09
N MET A 379 -12.24 -2.16 11.81
CA MET A 379 -10.85 -1.71 11.62
C MET A 379 -9.85 -2.80 11.99
N TRP A 380 -10.14 -3.61 13.00
CA TRP A 380 -9.33 -4.78 13.32
C TRP A 380 -9.31 -5.77 12.15
N GLY A 381 -10.47 -6.09 11.58
CA GLY A 381 -10.60 -7.01 10.44
C GLY A 381 -9.95 -6.47 9.18
N HIS A 382 -10.22 -5.21 8.85
CA HIS A 382 -9.68 -4.54 7.67
C HIS A 382 -8.14 -4.54 7.64
N TYR A 383 -7.48 -4.35 8.78
CA TYR A 383 -6.02 -4.39 8.86
C TYR A 383 -5.44 -5.80 8.65
N TRP A 384 -6.26 -6.85 8.84
CA TRP A 384 -5.87 -8.23 8.52
C TRP A 384 -6.09 -8.55 7.04
N ASP A 385 -7.22 -8.20 6.46
CA ASP A 385 -7.51 -8.50 5.05
C ASP A 385 -6.59 -7.74 4.09
N ALA A 386 -6.36 -6.45 4.36
CA ALA A 386 -5.51 -5.61 3.54
C ALA A 386 -4.03 -6.03 3.59
N SER A 387 -3.56 -6.68 4.65
CA SER A 387 -2.15 -7.10 4.79
C SER A 387 -1.72 -8.15 3.75
N ASN A 388 -2.65 -8.86 3.14
CA ASN A 388 -2.39 -10.00 2.25
C ASN A 388 -2.36 -9.66 0.76
N GLY A 389 -3.24 -8.77 0.29
CA GLY A 389 -3.48 -8.59 -1.14
C GLY A 389 -2.23 -8.22 -1.94
N MET A 390 -1.44 -7.28 -1.46
CA MET A 390 -0.20 -6.84 -2.11
C MET A 390 0.91 -7.88 -1.98
N THR A 391 1.02 -8.51 -0.81
CA THR A 391 2.03 -9.54 -0.53
C THR A 391 1.86 -10.74 -1.44
N ILE A 392 0.63 -11.25 -1.60
CA ILE A 392 0.32 -12.41 -2.44
C ILE A 392 0.61 -12.11 -3.92
N ALA A 393 0.17 -10.95 -4.43
CA ALA A 393 0.40 -10.57 -5.82
C ALA A 393 1.90 -10.60 -6.20
N SER A 394 2.73 -10.02 -5.34
CA SER A 394 4.19 -9.96 -5.54
C SER A 394 4.88 -11.31 -5.32
N MET A 395 4.39 -12.11 -4.37
CA MET A 395 5.01 -13.38 -3.96
C MET A 395 4.86 -14.47 -5.02
N VAL A 396 3.67 -14.60 -5.63
CA VAL A 396 3.40 -15.64 -6.64
C VAL A 396 3.91 -15.27 -8.03
N ALA A 397 4.19 -14.01 -8.27
CA ALA A 397 4.73 -13.56 -9.56
C ALA A 397 6.19 -14.00 -9.73
N PRO A 398 6.59 -14.43 -10.95
CA PRO A 398 7.99 -14.65 -11.28
C PRO A 398 8.82 -13.40 -10.98
N THR A 399 10.08 -13.61 -10.59
CA THR A 399 10.96 -12.50 -10.15
C THR A 399 11.01 -11.34 -11.14
N ARG A 400 11.03 -11.65 -12.44
CA ARG A 400 11.07 -10.66 -13.53
C ARG A 400 9.82 -9.78 -13.65
N PHE A 401 8.71 -10.13 -12.96
CA PHE A 401 7.43 -9.42 -13.02
C PHE A 401 6.92 -9.00 -11.66
N ARG A 402 7.70 -9.08 -10.58
CA ARG A 402 7.24 -8.80 -9.22
C ARG A 402 6.75 -7.38 -9.03
N ALA A 403 7.50 -6.39 -9.52
CA ALA A 403 7.06 -5.00 -9.43
C ALA A 403 5.82 -4.74 -10.30
N THR A 404 5.75 -5.36 -11.48
CA THR A 404 4.57 -5.30 -12.34
C THR A 404 3.35 -5.93 -11.65
N ALA A 405 3.49 -7.10 -11.03
CA ALA A 405 2.41 -7.77 -10.28
C ALA A 405 1.93 -6.95 -9.08
N ALA A 406 2.86 -6.37 -8.31
CA ALA A 406 2.55 -5.46 -7.22
C ALA A 406 1.81 -4.21 -7.73
N GLY A 407 2.29 -3.61 -8.83
CA GLY A 407 1.65 -2.46 -9.47
C GLY A 407 0.22 -2.77 -9.90
N PHE A 408 -0.02 -3.89 -10.55
CA PHE A 408 -1.39 -4.33 -10.90
C PHE A 408 -2.25 -4.56 -9.66
N GLY A 409 -1.73 -5.21 -8.63
CA GLY A 409 -2.44 -5.38 -7.35
C GLY A 409 -2.88 -4.02 -6.78
N TYR A 410 -1.97 -3.04 -6.79
CA TYR A 410 -2.23 -1.72 -6.25
C TYR A 410 -3.20 -0.89 -7.11
N VAL A 411 -3.25 -1.11 -8.42
CA VAL A 411 -4.26 -0.53 -9.32
C VAL A 411 -5.66 -0.90 -8.87
N PHE A 412 -5.90 -2.16 -8.51
CA PHE A 412 -7.21 -2.60 -8.01
C PHE A 412 -7.57 -1.93 -6.68
N VAL A 413 -6.60 -1.75 -5.77
CA VAL A 413 -6.81 -0.97 -4.54
C VAL A 413 -7.24 0.45 -4.88
N LYS A 414 -6.48 1.15 -5.72
CA LYS A 414 -6.67 2.58 -5.97
C LYS A 414 -7.89 2.88 -6.84
N ALA A 415 -8.18 2.04 -7.83
CA ALA A 415 -9.41 2.16 -8.60
C ALA A 415 -10.65 1.98 -7.70
N ALA A 416 -10.66 0.93 -6.89
CA ALA A 416 -11.76 0.66 -5.99
C ALA A 416 -11.87 1.72 -4.87
N ALA A 417 -10.76 2.23 -4.37
CA ALA A 417 -10.71 3.33 -3.41
C ALA A 417 -11.32 4.62 -3.98
N PHE A 418 -11.00 4.94 -5.24
CA PHE A 418 -11.59 6.09 -5.93
C PHE A 418 -13.13 5.95 -6.01
N PHE A 419 -13.61 4.79 -6.46
CA PHE A 419 -15.05 4.54 -6.57
C PHE A 419 -15.71 4.48 -5.19
N GLY A 420 -15.09 3.86 -4.19
CA GLY A 420 -15.61 3.79 -2.81
C GLY A 420 -15.82 5.17 -2.21
N ALA A 421 -14.82 6.05 -2.31
CA ALA A 421 -14.91 7.41 -1.83
C ALA A 421 -15.97 8.24 -2.56
N PHE A 422 -16.13 8.03 -3.87
CA PHE A 422 -17.10 8.76 -4.69
C PHE A 422 -18.54 8.27 -4.48
N VAL A 423 -18.74 6.96 -4.40
CA VAL A 423 -20.08 6.34 -4.38
C VAL A 423 -20.69 6.37 -2.98
N PHE A 424 -19.91 6.34 -1.90
CA PHE A 424 -20.42 6.26 -0.53
C PHE A 424 -21.33 7.44 -0.13
N PRO A 425 -21.02 8.72 -0.41
CA PRO A 425 -21.93 9.82 -0.15
C PRO A 425 -23.27 9.68 -0.89
N LEU A 426 -23.24 9.21 -2.15
CA LEU A 426 -24.46 8.97 -2.95
C LEU A 426 -25.29 7.85 -2.36
N LEU A 427 -24.67 6.76 -1.90
CA LEU A 427 -25.36 5.68 -1.20
C LEU A 427 -25.96 6.18 0.13
N SER A 428 -25.24 7.03 0.85
CA SER A 428 -25.72 7.60 2.11
C SER A 428 -26.91 8.53 1.91
N GLU A 429 -26.96 9.25 0.80
CA GLU A 429 -28.10 10.09 0.43
C GLU A 429 -29.31 9.22 0.02
N ALA A 430 -29.09 8.18 -0.77
CA ALA A 430 -30.16 7.33 -1.32
C ALA A 430 -30.73 6.33 -0.29
N LEU A 431 -29.89 5.70 0.53
CA LEU A 431 -30.24 4.59 1.43
C LEU A 431 -30.17 4.97 2.92
N GLY A 432 -29.77 6.20 3.25
CA GLY A 432 -29.41 6.60 4.59
C GLY A 432 -28.07 5.99 5.04
N LYS A 433 -27.51 6.50 6.15
CA LYS A 433 -26.19 6.09 6.68
C LYS A 433 -26.12 4.58 6.99
N ALA A 434 -27.17 4.04 7.61
CA ALA A 434 -27.25 2.61 7.94
C ALA A 434 -27.30 1.75 6.65
N GLY A 435 -28.14 2.10 5.69
CA GLY A 435 -28.24 1.40 4.42
C GLY A 435 -26.93 1.42 3.62
N ALA A 436 -26.24 2.56 3.57
CA ALA A 436 -24.92 2.66 2.97
C ALA A 436 -23.89 1.76 3.66
N THR A 437 -23.91 1.69 4.99
CA THR A 437 -23.01 0.81 5.77
C THR A 437 -23.28 -0.67 5.47
N PHE A 438 -24.55 -1.09 5.37
CA PHE A 438 -24.89 -2.45 4.93
C PHE A 438 -24.43 -2.73 3.50
N ALA A 439 -24.59 -1.78 2.59
CA ALA A 439 -24.13 -1.93 1.20
C ALA A 439 -22.59 -2.16 1.15
N VAL A 440 -21.81 -1.42 1.96
CA VAL A 440 -20.36 -1.62 2.05
C VAL A 440 -20.00 -3.00 2.61
N SER A 441 -20.78 -3.55 3.54
CA SER A 441 -20.50 -4.89 4.10
C SER A 441 -20.49 -6.01 3.06
N ILE A 442 -21.19 -5.83 1.93
CA ILE A 442 -21.18 -6.78 0.81
C ILE A 442 -19.76 -6.96 0.24
N LEU A 443 -18.93 -5.89 0.24
CA LEU A 443 -17.56 -5.97 -0.23
C LEU A 443 -16.73 -6.91 0.65
N SER A 444 -16.85 -6.79 1.97
CA SER A 444 -16.18 -7.68 2.93
C SER A 444 -16.67 -9.13 2.78
N LEU A 445 -17.96 -9.35 2.52
CA LEU A 445 -18.50 -10.67 2.24
C LEU A 445 -17.88 -11.28 0.97
N ILE A 446 -17.78 -10.50 -0.11
CA ILE A 446 -17.13 -10.93 -1.37
C ILE A 446 -15.68 -11.32 -1.10
N GLY A 447 -14.94 -10.50 -0.36
CA GLY A 447 -13.56 -10.78 0.03
C GLY A 447 -13.43 -12.07 0.85
N PHE A 448 -14.33 -12.29 1.81
CA PHE A 448 -14.38 -13.52 2.61
C PHE A 448 -14.63 -14.77 1.74
N LEU A 449 -15.61 -14.71 0.86
CA LEU A 449 -15.93 -15.81 -0.06
C LEU A 449 -14.77 -16.10 -1.02
N ALA A 450 -14.11 -15.05 -1.54
CA ALA A 450 -12.93 -15.19 -2.38
C ALA A 450 -11.77 -15.84 -1.60
N ALA A 451 -11.52 -15.45 -0.35
CA ALA A 451 -10.52 -16.07 0.51
C ALA A 451 -10.83 -17.56 0.75
N LYS A 452 -12.09 -17.89 0.98
CA LYS A 452 -12.53 -19.26 1.26
C LYS A 452 -12.44 -20.19 0.05
N PHE A 453 -12.81 -19.73 -1.15
CA PHE A 453 -12.99 -20.60 -2.32
C PHE A 453 -11.91 -20.44 -3.39
N ILE A 454 -11.27 -19.28 -3.49
CA ILE A 454 -10.29 -18.98 -4.54
C ILE A 454 -8.85 -19.09 -4.02
N LEU A 455 -8.53 -18.54 -2.83
CA LEU A 455 -7.17 -18.46 -2.33
C LEU A 455 -6.65 -19.85 -1.92
N PRO A 456 -5.57 -20.36 -2.55
CA PRO A 456 -4.81 -21.50 -2.03
C PRO A 456 -3.99 -21.05 -0.80
N GLU A 457 -3.58 -21.99 0.06
CA GLU A 457 -2.61 -21.66 1.09
C GLU A 457 -1.22 -21.44 0.47
N LEU A 458 -0.59 -20.31 0.84
CA LEU A 458 0.63 -19.85 0.19
C LEU A 458 1.77 -19.54 1.18
N TYR A 459 1.58 -19.74 2.48
CA TYR A 459 2.65 -19.46 3.43
C TYR A 459 3.89 -20.30 3.13
N GLY A 460 5.02 -19.62 2.91
CA GLY A 460 6.26 -20.26 2.52
C GLY A 460 6.30 -20.72 1.05
N TYR A 461 5.43 -20.19 0.18
CA TYR A 461 5.45 -20.49 -1.25
C TYR A 461 6.81 -20.19 -1.88
N VAL A 462 7.31 -21.14 -2.61
CA VAL A 462 8.48 -21.02 -3.51
C VAL A 462 8.03 -21.45 -4.90
N GLU A 463 8.43 -20.70 -5.92
CA GLU A 463 8.19 -21.07 -7.31
C GLU A 463 8.78 -22.45 -7.57
N ALA A 464 7.96 -23.42 -7.98
CA ALA A 464 8.44 -24.75 -8.34
C ALA A 464 9.38 -24.64 -9.55
N GLU A 465 10.55 -25.24 -9.45
CA GLU A 465 11.41 -25.45 -10.61
C GLU A 465 10.60 -26.20 -11.67
N LYS A 466 10.40 -25.60 -12.84
CA LYS A 466 10.05 -26.38 -14.01
C LYS A 466 11.24 -27.29 -14.28
N LYS A 467 11.13 -28.58 -13.91
CA LYS A 467 11.98 -29.59 -14.51
C LYS A 467 11.77 -29.46 -16.02
N ALA A 468 12.83 -29.01 -16.69
CA ALA A 468 12.90 -28.93 -18.14
C ALA A 468 12.72 -30.31 -18.78
#